data_a9386bf70c1f62637c1b338862d8a3c6
#
_entry.id   a9386bf70c1f62637c1b338862d8a3c6
#
_cell.length_a   1.000
_cell.length_b   1.000
_cell.length_c   1.000
_cell.angle_alpha   90.00
_cell.angle_beta   90.00
_cell.angle_gamma   90.00
#
_symmetry.space_group_name_H-M   'P 1'
#
loop_
_entity.id
_entity.type
_entity.pdbx_description
1 polymer ?
#
loop_
_entity_poly.entity_id
_entity_poly.type
_entity_poly.pdbx_seq_one_letter_code
_entity_poly.pdbx_strand_id
1 'polypeptide(L)'
;MNKAKKILIVGASRGLGHAMAVEFLTRGWNVIGTVRSQEHTQLHDLSEQYSGRVQVEHLDICDQSQIISLHDRLAGTRLDMLFVNAGTTNRNPDQTIGEVDTDDFVNVMITNALSPMRVVESLEDNVENRGLIGIMSSGQGSITDNTKGMREVYRGSKAALNMYMKCFAARQEQAGKSRALALIAPGWIKTSLGGDDAPYTMEETVPMIVQVLLDKSSRPGLEYLDRFGKIIPW
;
A
#
# COMPACT_ATOMS: atom_id res chain seq x y z
N MET A 1 -7.72 -3.08 29.88
CA MET A 1 -7.34 -2.05 28.88
C MET A 1 -7.36 -2.71 27.52
N ASN A 2 -8.10 -2.19 26.53
CA ASN A 2 -8.00 -2.70 25.15
C ASN A 2 -6.58 -2.48 24.66
N LYS A 3 -5.94 -3.53 24.15
CA LYS A 3 -4.62 -3.47 23.53
C LYS A 3 -4.69 -2.50 22.33
N ALA A 4 -3.75 -1.55 22.23
CA ALA A 4 -3.70 -0.66 21.07
C ALA A 4 -3.54 -1.46 19.77
N LYS A 5 -4.34 -1.13 18.76
CA LYS A 5 -4.28 -1.77 17.44
C LYS A 5 -2.93 -1.50 16.78
N LYS A 6 -2.52 -2.41 15.91
CA LYS A 6 -1.21 -2.36 15.24
C LYS A 6 -1.35 -2.47 13.73
N ILE A 7 -0.69 -1.56 13.01
CA ILE A 7 -0.58 -1.59 11.56
C ILE A 7 0.88 -1.75 11.13
N LEU A 8 1.10 -2.54 10.07
CA LEU A 8 2.33 -2.52 9.29
C LEU A 8 2.10 -1.73 8.00
N ILE A 9 2.87 -0.66 7.80
CA ILE A 9 2.87 0.15 6.58
C ILE A 9 4.17 -0.10 5.80
N VAL A 10 4.06 -0.76 4.66
CA VAL A 10 5.20 -1.03 3.79
C VAL A 10 5.45 0.15 2.86
N GLY A 11 6.62 0.80 3.01
CA GLY A 11 6.95 2.04 2.32
C GLY A 11 6.47 3.29 3.06
N ALA A 12 6.99 3.50 4.28
CA ALA A 12 6.60 4.60 5.18
C ALA A 12 7.70 5.65 5.40
N SER A 13 8.79 5.61 4.62
CA SER A 13 9.92 6.53 4.80
C SER A 13 9.59 8.00 4.51
N ARG A 14 8.62 8.26 3.62
CA ARG A 14 8.20 9.59 3.16
C ARG A 14 6.81 9.55 2.50
N GLY A 15 6.29 10.72 2.12
CA GLY A 15 5.08 10.88 1.32
C GLY A 15 3.85 10.27 1.98
N LEU A 16 2.96 9.66 1.18
CA LEU A 16 1.70 9.10 1.66
C LEU A 16 1.88 8.07 2.78
N GLY A 17 2.85 7.16 2.66
CA GLY A 17 3.06 6.14 3.68
C GLY A 17 3.49 6.72 5.02
N HIS A 18 4.36 7.74 5.02
CA HIS A 18 4.72 8.48 6.23
C HIS A 18 3.51 9.24 6.81
N ALA A 19 2.77 9.98 5.98
CA ALA A 19 1.60 10.72 6.43
C ALA A 19 0.52 9.78 7.00
N MET A 20 0.33 8.59 6.42
CA MET A 20 -0.55 7.55 6.99
C MET A 20 -0.04 7.06 8.35
N ALA A 21 1.28 6.88 8.52
CA ALA A 21 1.86 6.49 9.82
C ALA A 21 1.53 7.53 10.89
N VAL A 22 1.71 8.82 10.58
CA VAL A 22 1.32 9.93 11.47
C VAL A 22 -0.16 9.86 11.83
N GLU A 23 -1.03 9.72 10.83
CA GLU A 23 -2.49 9.70 11.05
C GLU A 23 -2.93 8.49 11.89
N PHE A 24 -2.35 7.29 11.69
CA PHE A 24 -2.64 6.14 12.55
C PHE A 24 -2.16 6.35 13.99
N LEU A 25 -1.01 6.99 14.20
CA LEU A 25 -0.49 7.33 15.52
C LEU A 25 -1.41 8.31 16.26
N THR A 26 -1.94 9.34 15.57
CA THR A 26 -2.90 10.29 16.17
C THR A 26 -4.19 9.60 16.59
N ARG A 27 -4.59 8.54 15.89
CA ARG A 27 -5.76 7.71 16.22
C ARG A 27 -5.47 6.62 17.25
N GLY A 28 -4.30 6.63 17.90
CA GLY A 28 -3.97 5.73 18.99
C GLY A 28 -3.45 4.34 18.57
N TRP A 29 -3.11 4.14 17.28
CA TRP A 29 -2.53 2.88 16.81
C TRP A 29 -1.02 2.83 17.05
N ASN A 30 -0.48 1.63 17.12
CA ASN A 30 0.95 1.37 17.01
C ASN A 30 1.29 1.12 15.54
N VAL A 31 2.44 1.63 15.08
CA VAL A 31 2.87 1.54 13.69
C VAL A 31 4.19 0.76 13.60
N ILE A 32 4.22 -0.23 12.73
CA ILE A 32 5.46 -0.75 12.16
C ILE A 32 5.55 -0.15 10.76
N GLY A 33 6.61 0.58 10.46
CA GLY A 33 6.82 1.16 9.14
C GLY A 33 8.08 0.64 8.50
N THR A 34 8.07 0.45 7.17
CA THR A 34 9.30 0.05 6.48
C THR A 34 9.94 1.19 5.72
N VAL A 35 11.27 1.19 5.72
CA VAL A 35 12.13 2.08 4.94
C VAL A 35 13.05 1.23 4.05
N ARG A 36 13.40 1.75 2.86
CA ARG A 36 14.30 1.06 1.95
C ARG A 36 15.77 1.42 2.18
N SER A 37 16.02 2.71 2.44
CA SER A 37 17.37 3.23 2.68
C SER A 37 17.86 2.88 4.10
N GLN A 38 19.16 2.72 4.24
CA GLN A 38 19.82 2.68 5.55
C GLN A 38 20.02 4.07 6.18
N GLU A 39 19.74 5.13 5.41
CA GLU A 39 19.81 6.50 5.87
C GLU A 39 18.66 6.84 6.80
N HIS A 40 18.86 7.84 7.65
CA HIS A 40 17.82 8.40 8.50
C HIS A 40 16.67 8.97 7.67
N THR A 41 15.44 8.71 8.06
CA THR A 41 14.22 9.14 7.34
C THR A 41 13.22 9.74 8.32
N GLN A 42 12.21 10.44 7.81
CA GLN A 42 11.11 10.99 8.61
C GLN A 42 10.43 9.93 9.51
N LEU A 43 10.47 8.66 9.14
CA LEU A 43 9.92 7.58 9.99
C LEU A 43 10.78 7.35 11.25
N HIS A 44 12.09 7.57 11.18
CA HIS A 44 12.97 7.51 12.35
C HIS A 44 12.66 8.66 13.31
N ASP A 45 12.43 9.89 12.80
CA ASP A 45 12.00 11.02 13.61
C ASP A 45 10.68 10.72 14.35
N LEU A 46 9.73 10.07 13.65
CA LEU A 46 8.49 9.60 14.27
C LEU A 46 8.72 8.55 15.37
N SER A 47 9.68 7.65 15.17
CA SER A 47 10.03 6.63 16.17
C SER A 47 10.59 7.25 17.45
N GLU A 48 11.37 8.33 17.32
CA GLU A 48 11.87 9.10 18.47
C GLU A 48 10.74 9.86 19.16
N GLN A 49 9.88 10.54 18.38
CA GLN A 49 8.74 11.33 18.89
C GLN A 49 7.68 10.47 19.59
N TYR A 50 7.40 9.27 19.04
CA TYR A 50 6.38 8.35 19.56
C TYR A 50 7.02 7.08 20.13
N SER A 51 7.97 7.25 21.06
CA SER A 51 8.73 6.15 21.66
C SER A 51 7.84 4.99 22.11
N GLY A 52 8.20 3.77 21.69
CA GLY A 52 7.47 2.53 22.00
C GLY A 52 6.20 2.32 21.16
N ARG A 53 5.80 3.27 20.30
CA ARG A 53 4.63 3.15 19.43
C ARG A 53 4.97 3.01 17.95
N VAL A 54 6.20 3.33 17.58
CA VAL A 54 6.69 3.20 16.21
C VAL A 54 7.89 2.26 16.20
N GLN A 55 7.85 1.28 15.31
CA GLN A 55 8.96 0.38 14.99
C GLN A 55 9.37 0.61 13.54
N VAL A 56 10.66 0.80 13.29
CA VAL A 56 11.21 0.96 11.94
C VAL A 56 11.83 -0.35 11.50
N GLU A 57 11.45 -0.83 10.32
CA GLU A 57 11.98 -2.03 9.68
C GLU A 57 12.61 -1.69 8.33
N HIS A 58 13.64 -2.44 7.93
CA HIS A 58 14.25 -2.29 6.61
C HIS A 58 13.68 -3.30 5.62
N LEU A 59 13.22 -2.80 4.46
CA LEU A 59 12.67 -3.61 3.39
C LEU A 59 12.79 -2.92 2.03
N ASP A 60 13.51 -3.53 1.11
CA ASP A 60 13.26 -3.36 -0.32
C ASP A 60 12.28 -4.44 -0.78
N ILE A 61 11.09 -4.05 -1.21
CA ILE A 61 10.05 -5.01 -1.64
C ILE A 61 10.44 -5.77 -2.90
N CYS A 62 11.42 -5.28 -3.68
CA CYS A 62 11.93 -5.97 -4.85
C CYS A 62 12.93 -7.08 -4.51
N ASP A 63 13.45 -7.09 -3.29
CA ASP A 63 14.34 -8.13 -2.78
C ASP A 63 13.56 -9.17 -1.99
N GLN A 64 13.38 -10.35 -2.59
CA GLN A 64 12.63 -11.44 -1.96
C GLN A 64 13.26 -11.93 -0.65
N SER A 65 14.59 -11.88 -0.53
CA SER A 65 15.28 -12.30 0.69
C SER A 65 14.98 -11.37 1.86
N GLN A 66 14.83 -10.07 1.60
CA GLN A 66 14.43 -9.09 2.61
C GLN A 66 12.96 -9.28 3.04
N ILE A 67 12.07 -9.69 2.13
CA ILE A 67 10.69 -10.02 2.49
C ILE A 67 10.66 -11.21 3.47
N ILE A 68 11.41 -12.28 3.17
CA ILE A 68 11.54 -13.45 4.05
C ILE A 68 12.11 -13.03 5.41
N SER A 69 13.20 -12.25 5.40
CA SER A 69 13.82 -11.77 6.64
C SER A 69 12.88 -10.89 7.48
N LEU A 70 12.04 -10.07 6.85
CA LEU A 70 11.03 -9.28 7.55
C LEU A 70 9.97 -10.19 8.19
N HIS A 71 9.49 -11.20 7.46
CA HIS A 71 8.56 -12.19 8.00
C HIS A 71 9.14 -12.85 9.27
N ASP A 72 10.41 -13.27 9.24
CA ASP A 72 11.06 -13.91 10.38
C ASP A 72 11.21 -12.94 11.58
N ARG A 73 11.57 -11.67 11.34
CA ARG A 73 11.65 -10.64 12.40
C ARG A 73 10.27 -10.33 13.01
N LEU A 74 9.21 -10.48 12.22
CA LEU A 74 7.84 -10.27 12.69
C LEU A 74 7.17 -11.55 13.22
N ALA A 75 7.92 -12.65 13.38
CA ALA A 75 7.39 -13.89 13.94
C ALA A 75 6.72 -13.65 15.29
N GLY A 76 5.49 -14.15 15.46
CA GLY A 76 4.68 -13.93 16.66
C GLY A 76 4.04 -12.53 16.78
N THR A 77 4.34 -11.60 15.88
CA THR A 77 3.66 -10.29 15.83
C THR A 77 2.28 -10.45 15.21
N ARG A 78 1.25 -9.94 15.90
CA ARG A 78 -0.11 -9.87 15.37
C ARG A 78 -0.43 -8.46 14.93
N LEU A 79 -0.97 -8.35 13.73
CA LEU A 79 -1.33 -7.10 13.05
C LEU A 79 -2.84 -7.02 12.91
N ASP A 80 -3.42 -5.89 13.27
CA ASP A 80 -4.81 -5.57 12.91
C ASP A 80 -4.93 -5.13 11.45
N MET A 81 -3.82 -4.61 10.87
CA MET A 81 -3.79 -4.16 9.48
C MET A 81 -2.39 -4.33 8.88
N LEU A 82 -2.34 -4.81 7.64
CA LEU A 82 -1.19 -4.75 6.73
C LEU A 82 -1.55 -3.82 5.58
N PHE A 83 -0.75 -2.80 5.33
CA PHE A 83 -0.95 -1.88 4.22
C PHE A 83 0.32 -1.71 3.38
N VAL A 84 0.27 -2.09 2.11
CA VAL A 84 1.39 -1.93 1.17
C VAL A 84 1.20 -0.64 0.38
N ASN A 85 2.02 0.38 0.70
CA ASN A 85 2.00 1.69 0.04
C ASN A 85 3.09 1.84 -1.01
N ALA A 86 4.18 1.09 -0.93
CA ALA A 86 5.32 1.20 -1.84
C ALA A 86 4.90 1.04 -3.31
N GLY A 87 5.43 1.91 -4.17
CA GLY A 87 5.16 1.91 -5.61
C GLY A 87 6.03 2.91 -6.35
N THR A 88 6.05 2.81 -7.68
CA THR A 88 6.85 3.64 -8.58
C THR A 88 6.11 3.92 -9.88
N THR A 89 6.72 4.73 -10.76
CA THR A 89 6.32 4.92 -12.16
C THR A 89 7.55 4.82 -13.04
N ASN A 90 7.38 4.65 -14.35
CA ASN A 90 8.47 4.68 -15.32
C ASN A 90 9.10 6.09 -15.42
N ARG A 91 10.34 6.15 -15.91
CA ARG A 91 11.16 7.38 -15.96
C ARG A 91 10.49 8.49 -16.78
N ASN A 92 9.93 8.12 -17.92
CA ASN A 92 9.13 9.03 -18.74
C ASN A 92 7.68 8.52 -18.82
N PRO A 93 6.76 9.05 -17.96
CA PRO A 93 5.39 8.56 -17.85
C PRO A 93 4.55 8.78 -19.11
N ASP A 94 4.96 9.65 -20.01
CA ASP A 94 4.20 10.04 -21.22
C ASP A 94 4.52 9.17 -22.43
N GLN A 95 5.52 8.27 -22.33
CA GLN A 95 5.80 7.29 -23.38
C GLN A 95 4.64 6.30 -23.54
N THR A 96 4.38 5.95 -24.81
CA THR A 96 3.49 4.82 -25.14
C THR A 96 4.15 3.50 -24.77
N ILE A 97 3.35 2.44 -24.67
CA ILE A 97 3.87 1.10 -24.33
C ILE A 97 4.89 0.57 -25.35
N GLY A 98 4.78 1.02 -26.61
CA GLY A 98 5.73 0.64 -27.67
C GLY A 98 7.08 1.34 -27.59
N GLU A 99 7.18 2.44 -26.84
CA GLU A 99 8.39 3.27 -26.74
C GLU A 99 9.18 3.02 -25.45
N VAL A 100 8.55 2.39 -24.45
CA VAL A 100 9.18 2.21 -23.14
C VAL A 100 10.32 1.20 -23.21
N ASP A 101 11.40 1.51 -22.51
CA ASP A 101 12.52 0.58 -22.32
C ASP A 101 12.10 -0.66 -21.52
N THR A 102 12.57 -1.84 -21.94
CA THR A 102 12.19 -3.12 -21.32
C THR A 102 12.56 -3.16 -19.84
N ASP A 103 13.74 -2.66 -19.45
CA ASP A 103 14.17 -2.69 -18.05
C ASP A 103 13.32 -1.75 -17.20
N ASP A 104 12.91 -0.59 -17.73
CA ASP A 104 12.01 0.33 -17.05
C ASP A 104 10.60 -0.28 -16.87
N PHE A 105 10.07 -0.90 -17.93
CA PHE A 105 8.83 -1.67 -17.86
C PHE A 105 8.89 -2.76 -16.80
N VAL A 106 9.94 -3.59 -16.82
CA VAL A 106 10.13 -4.69 -15.86
C VAL A 106 10.23 -4.17 -14.45
N ASN A 107 11.00 -3.08 -14.21
CA ASN A 107 11.12 -2.45 -12.90
C ASN A 107 9.75 -2.00 -12.34
N VAL A 108 8.93 -1.35 -13.16
CA VAL A 108 7.60 -0.89 -12.73
C VAL A 108 6.67 -2.07 -12.45
N MET A 109 6.66 -3.10 -13.30
CA MET A 109 5.82 -4.29 -13.10
C MET A 109 6.22 -5.07 -11.84
N ILE A 110 7.51 -5.24 -11.60
CA ILE A 110 8.00 -5.88 -10.38
C ILE A 110 7.58 -5.07 -9.15
N THR A 111 7.88 -3.77 -9.14
CA THR A 111 7.65 -2.92 -7.96
C THR A 111 6.17 -2.74 -7.65
N ASN A 112 5.31 -2.56 -8.67
CA ASN A 112 3.90 -2.21 -8.46
C ASN A 112 2.95 -3.40 -8.41
N ALA A 113 3.31 -4.54 -9.00
CA ALA A 113 2.40 -5.66 -9.13
C ALA A 113 2.90 -6.94 -8.44
N LEU A 114 4.12 -7.40 -8.75
CA LEU A 114 4.64 -8.64 -8.20
C LEU A 114 5.03 -8.48 -6.72
N SER A 115 5.84 -7.48 -6.40
CA SER A 115 6.40 -7.30 -5.06
C SER A 115 5.35 -7.04 -3.98
N PRO A 116 4.32 -6.19 -4.19
CA PRO A 116 3.23 -6.04 -3.23
C PRO A 116 2.53 -7.35 -2.90
N MET A 117 2.31 -8.21 -3.89
CA MET A 117 1.68 -9.52 -3.68
C MET A 117 2.60 -10.48 -2.92
N ARG A 118 3.91 -10.47 -3.20
CA ARG A 118 4.89 -11.25 -2.41
C ARG A 118 4.87 -10.83 -0.94
N VAL A 119 4.82 -9.53 -0.66
CA VAL A 119 4.70 -9.01 0.71
C VAL A 119 3.40 -9.48 1.36
N VAL A 120 2.27 -9.36 0.67
CA VAL A 120 0.96 -9.79 1.16
C VAL A 120 0.96 -11.27 1.49
N GLU A 121 1.39 -12.12 0.56
CA GLU A 121 1.38 -13.57 0.73
C GLU A 121 2.37 -14.07 1.79
N SER A 122 3.51 -13.37 1.95
CA SER A 122 4.49 -13.69 3.01
C SER A 122 4.00 -13.33 4.41
N LEU A 123 3.23 -12.24 4.55
CA LEU A 123 2.85 -11.67 5.85
C LEU A 123 1.36 -11.86 6.19
N GLU A 124 0.58 -12.54 5.33
CA GLU A 124 -0.85 -12.70 5.58
C GLU A 124 -1.18 -13.39 6.91
N ASP A 125 -0.35 -14.32 7.35
CA ASP A 125 -0.57 -15.05 8.60
C ASP A 125 -0.23 -14.22 9.86
N ASN A 126 0.49 -13.11 9.71
CA ASN A 126 0.67 -12.12 10.77
C ASN A 126 -0.59 -11.28 10.99
N VAL A 127 -1.48 -11.17 10.00
CA VAL A 127 -2.70 -10.37 10.08
C VAL A 127 -3.81 -11.18 10.75
N GLU A 128 -4.46 -10.57 11.75
CA GLU A 128 -5.59 -11.18 12.45
C GLU A 128 -6.70 -11.65 11.48
N ASN A 129 -7.44 -12.70 11.85
CA ASN A 129 -8.50 -13.25 11.00
C ASN A 129 -9.58 -12.23 10.62
N ARG A 130 -9.81 -11.24 11.48
CA ARG A 130 -10.72 -10.10 11.24
C ARG A 130 -9.96 -8.81 10.94
N GLY A 131 -8.67 -8.92 10.62
CA GLY A 131 -7.84 -7.79 10.21
C GLY A 131 -8.08 -7.39 8.77
N LEU A 132 -7.37 -6.35 8.34
CA LEU A 132 -7.41 -5.83 6.97
C LEU A 132 -6.06 -5.99 6.29
N ILE A 133 -6.07 -6.45 5.04
CA ILE A 133 -4.93 -6.36 4.12
C ILE A 133 -5.30 -5.36 3.02
N GLY A 134 -4.54 -4.28 2.92
CA GLY A 134 -4.76 -3.24 1.93
C GLY A 134 -3.51 -2.96 1.09
N ILE A 135 -3.72 -2.51 -0.14
CA ILE A 135 -2.63 -2.07 -1.03
C ILE A 135 -3.02 -0.73 -1.66
N MET A 136 -2.03 0.17 -1.76
CA MET A 136 -2.18 1.41 -2.50
C MET A 136 -2.20 1.12 -4.00
N SER A 137 -3.39 1.18 -4.58
CA SER A 137 -3.60 1.14 -6.01
C SER A 137 -3.68 2.56 -6.59
N SER A 138 -4.46 2.76 -7.61
CA SER A 138 -4.70 4.05 -8.27
C SER A 138 -5.99 3.97 -9.07
N GLY A 139 -6.74 5.05 -9.20
CA GLY A 139 -7.84 5.13 -10.18
C GLY A 139 -7.38 4.86 -11.61
N GLN A 140 -6.09 5.03 -11.88
CA GLN A 140 -5.50 4.68 -13.17
C GLN A 140 -5.40 3.16 -13.41
N GLY A 141 -5.60 2.32 -12.39
CA GLY A 141 -5.71 0.86 -12.52
C GLY A 141 -7.08 0.37 -12.97
N SER A 142 -8.09 1.25 -13.04
CA SER A 142 -9.38 0.93 -13.64
C SER A 142 -9.28 0.88 -15.16
N ILE A 143 -9.64 -0.26 -15.76
CA ILE A 143 -9.73 -0.41 -17.21
C ILE A 143 -10.98 0.30 -17.70
N THR A 144 -12.09 0.18 -16.96
CA THR A 144 -13.38 0.80 -17.30
C THR A 144 -13.27 2.34 -17.37
N ASP A 145 -12.57 2.96 -16.41
CA ASP A 145 -12.45 4.42 -16.32
C ASP A 145 -11.30 4.99 -17.20
N ASN A 146 -10.63 4.14 -17.96
CA ASN A 146 -9.52 4.59 -18.82
C ASN A 146 -10.04 5.21 -20.12
N THR A 147 -10.40 6.48 -20.08
CA THR A 147 -10.86 7.26 -21.23
C THR A 147 -9.79 8.16 -21.84
N LYS A 148 -8.62 8.32 -21.17
CA LYS A 148 -7.58 9.27 -21.54
C LYS A 148 -6.33 8.62 -22.15
N GLY A 149 -6.13 7.31 -21.95
CA GLY A 149 -4.84 6.69 -22.23
C GLY A 149 -3.75 7.27 -21.32
N MET A 150 -2.56 7.51 -21.85
CA MET A 150 -1.38 8.06 -21.16
C MET A 150 -0.94 7.26 -19.92
N ARG A 151 0.32 7.37 -19.55
CA ARG A 151 0.90 6.65 -18.41
C ARG A 151 0.68 5.13 -18.49
N GLU A 152 0.81 4.58 -19.69
CA GLU A 152 0.36 3.22 -20.02
C GLU A 152 1.02 2.15 -19.15
N VAL A 153 2.34 2.26 -18.91
CA VAL A 153 3.07 1.30 -18.04
C VAL A 153 2.54 1.34 -16.61
N TYR A 154 2.34 2.54 -16.06
CA TYR A 154 1.81 2.70 -14.70
C TYR A 154 0.39 2.14 -14.60
N ARG A 155 -0.50 2.49 -15.55
CA ARG A 155 -1.87 1.94 -15.62
C ARG A 155 -1.86 0.43 -15.70
N GLY A 156 -1.07 -0.12 -16.62
CA GLY A 156 -0.94 -1.57 -16.77
C GLY A 156 -0.48 -2.26 -15.49
N SER A 157 0.51 -1.66 -14.79
CA SER A 157 1.01 -2.21 -13.53
C SER A 157 -0.04 -2.18 -12.40
N LYS A 158 -0.87 -1.13 -12.32
CA LYS A 158 -1.95 -1.05 -11.32
C LYS A 158 -3.14 -1.92 -11.67
N ALA A 159 -3.46 -2.10 -12.95
CA ALA A 159 -4.45 -3.07 -13.41
C ALA A 159 -4.01 -4.52 -13.10
N ALA A 160 -2.73 -4.84 -13.34
CA ALA A 160 -2.15 -6.13 -12.97
C ALA A 160 -2.23 -6.38 -11.46
N LEU A 161 -1.84 -5.40 -10.64
CA LEU A 161 -1.99 -5.46 -9.19
C LEU A 161 -3.44 -5.75 -8.77
N ASN A 162 -4.40 -5.01 -9.35
CA ASN A 162 -5.83 -5.19 -9.09
C ASN A 162 -6.28 -6.62 -9.39
N MET A 163 -5.85 -7.18 -10.54
CA MET A 163 -6.13 -8.56 -10.92
C MET A 163 -5.52 -9.56 -9.92
N TYR A 164 -4.26 -9.39 -9.55
CA TYR A 164 -3.61 -10.33 -8.61
C TYR A 164 -4.23 -10.29 -7.23
N MET A 165 -4.63 -9.10 -6.76
CA MET A 165 -5.35 -8.99 -5.49
C MET A 165 -6.75 -9.63 -5.57
N LYS A 166 -7.42 -9.59 -6.73
CA LYS A 166 -8.67 -10.30 -6.95
C LYS A 166 -8.48 -11.82 -6.94
N CYS A 167 -7.40 -12.32 -7.53
CA CYS A 167 -7.03 -13.74 -7.45
C CYS A 167 -6.73 -14.15 -5.99
N PHE A 168 -6.01 -13.32 -5.24
CA PHE A 168 -5.74 -13.54 -3.81
C PHE A 168 -7.05 -13.61 -3.01
N ALA A 169 -7.97 -12.67 -3.24
CA ALA A 169 -9.27 -12.65 -2.58
C ALA A 169 -10.08 -13.93 -2.82
N ALA A 170 -10.09 -14.44 -4.06
CA ALA A 170 -10.76 -15.70 -4.41
C ALA A 170 -10.15 -16.89 -3.67
N ARG A 171 -8.80 -16.96 -3.56
CA ARG A 171 -8.13 -18.01 -2.76
C ARG A 171 -8.47 -17.91 -1.27
N GLN A 172 -8.55 -16.68 -0.71
CA GLN A 172 -8.95 -16.47 0.69
C GLN A 172 -10.38 -16.97 0.94
N GLU A 173 -11.31 -16.67 0.05
CA GLU A 173 -12.70 -17.14 0.14
C GLU A 173 -12.79 -18.67 0.07
N GLN A 174 -12.09 -19.30 -0.90
CA GLN A 174 -12.02 -20.75 -1.02
C GLN A 174 -11.41 -21.43 0.23
N ALA A 175 -10.48 -20.76 0.89
CA ALA A 175 -9.88 -21.22 2.15
C ALA A 175 -10.74 -20.92 3.40
N GLY A 176 -11.95 -20.36 3.23
CA GLY A 176 -12.84 -19.98 4.34
C GLY A 176 -12.33 -18.80 5.19
N LYS A 177 -11.36 -18.04 4.70
CA LYS A 177 -10.86 -16.84 5.37
C LYS A 177 -11.77 -15.65 5.05
N SER A 178 -12.25 -14.94 6.08
CA SER A 178 -13.21 -13.82 5.94
C SER A 178 -12.60 -12.47 6.32
N ARG A 179 -11.33 -12.23 5.94
CA ARG A 179 -10.67 -10.96 6.27
C ARG A 179 -11.06 -9.85 5.29
N ALA A 180 -10.96 -8.60 5.73
CA ALA A 180 -11.18 -7.44 4.89
C ALA A 180 -10.00 -7.24 3.93
N LEU A 181 -10.26 -7.00 2.66
CA LEU A 181 -9.27 -6.75 1.62
C LEU A 181 -9.60 -5.43 0.93
N ALA A 182 -8.60 -4.57 0.70
CA ALA A 182 -8.80 -3.26 0.09
C ALA A 182 -7.74 -2.92 -0.95
N LEU A 183 -8.19 -2.40 -2.09
CA LEU A 183 -7.36 -1.63 -3.01
C LEU A 183 -7.80 -0.17 -2.90
N ILE A 184 -6.84 0.73 -2.63
CA ILE A 184 -7.13 2.15 -2.42
C ILE A 184 -6.62 2.98 -3.58
N ALA A 185 -7.50 3.78 -4.17
CA ALA A 185 -7.16 4.83 -5.12
C ALA A 185 -7.24 6.19 -4.42
N PRO A 186 -6.11 6.76 -4.03
CA PRO A 186 -6.08 7.96 -3.18
C PRO A 186 -6.50 9.24 -3.91
N GLY A 187 -6.53 9.21 -5.24
CA GLY A 187 -6.63 10.38 -6.11
C GLY A 187 -5.25 10.87 -6.57
N TRP A 188 -5.23 12.01 -7.26
CA TRP A 188 -4.00 12.64 -7.71
C TRP A 188 -3.51 13.64 -6.66
N ILE A 189 -2.45 13.27 -5.93
CA ILE A 189 -2.00 13.94 -4.71
C ILE A 189 -0.60 14.50 -4.91
N LYS A 190 -0.34 15.70 -4.37
CA LYS A 190 0.98 16.34 -4.33
C LYS A 190 1.98 15.48 -3.56
N THR A 191 2.80 14.74 -4.32
CA THR A 191 3.86 13.87 -3.83
C THR A 191 4.98 13.85 -4.86
N SER A 192 6.13 13.30 -4.55
CA SER A 192 7.21 13.10 -5.53
C SER A 192 6.79 12.28 -6.76
N LEU A 193 5.76 11.43 -6.64
CA LEU A 193 5.20 10.64 -7.75
C LEU A 193 4.06 11.37 -8.47
N GLY A 194 3.26 12.14 -7.74
CA GLY A 194 2.11 12.86 -8.30
C GLY A 194 2.46 14.19 -8.96
N GLY A 195 3.60 14.80 -8.59
CA GLY A 195 4.02 16.11 -9.05
C GLY A 195 3.29 17.26 -8.34
N ASP A 196 3.76 18.49 -8.61
CA ASP A 196 3.26 19.71 -7.96
C ASP A 196 1.90 20.16 -8.53
N ASP A 197 1.57 19.76 -9.76
CA ASP A 197 0.29 20.07 -10.42
C ASP A 197 -0.89 19.27 -9.88
N ALA A 198 -0.65 18.31 -8.98
CA ALA A 198 -1.71 17.52 -8.38
C ALA A 198 -2.68 18.41 -7.58
N PRO A 199 -4.01 18.20 -7.71
CA PRO A 199 -5.00 19.10 -7.12
C PRO A 199 -5.20 18.91 -5.61
N TYR A 200 -4.73 17.79 -5.05
CA TYR A 200 -4.99 17.45 -3.65
C TYR A 200 -3.71 17.40 -2.83
N THR A 201 -3.80 17.86 -1.57
CA THR A 201 -2.70 17.75 -0.61
C THR A 201 -2.76 16.43 0.17
N MET A 202 -1.66 16.07 0.82
CA MET A 202 -1.64 14.92 1.72
C MET A 202 -2.48 15.17 2.99
N GLU A 203 -2.45 16.40 3.50
CA GLU A 203 -3.17 16.82 4.69
C GLU A 203 -4.70 16.67 4.52
N GLU A 204 -5.21 16.97 3.32
CA GLU A 204 -6.64 16.82 2.99
C GLU A 204 -7.01 15.34 2.77
N THR A 205 -6.11 14.56 2.16
CA THR A 205 -6.46 13.26 1.61
C THR A 205 -6.19 12.10 2.59
N VAL A 206 -5.10 12.17 3.35
CA VAL A 206 -4.67 11.04 4.20
C VAL A 206 -5.69 10.72 5.30
N PRO A 207 -6.30 11.69 6.01
CA PRO A 207 -7.33 11.39 7.00
C PRO A 207 -8.53 10.64 6.40
N MET A 208 -8.92 10.97 5.15
CA MET A 208 -10.00 10.27 4.43
C MET A 208 -9.62 8.83 4.11
N ILE A 209 -8.40 8.61 3.56
CA ILE A 209 -7.90 7.26 3.25
C ILE A 209 -7.89 6.39 4.51
N VAL A 210 -7.35 6.91 5.60
CA VAL A 210 -7.30 6.17 6.87
C VAL A 210 -8.71 5.86 7.37
N GLN A 211 -9.64 6.80 7.27
CA GLN A 211 -11.04 6.56 7.64
C GLN A 211 -11.67 5.44 6.78
N VAL A 212 -11.46 5.47 5.45
CA VAL A 212 -11.94 4.41 4.54
C VAL A 212 -11.38 3.04 4.93
N LEU A 213 -10.09 2.94 5.29
CA LEU A 213 -9.49 1.69 5.75
C LEU A 213 -10.10 1.21 7.07
N LEU A 214 -10.35 2.11 8.02
CA LEU A 214 -11.00 1.78 9.29
C LEU A 214 -12.42 1.28 9.10
N ASP A 215 -13.20 1.93 8.25
CA ASP A 215 -14.58 1.54 7.93
C ASP A 215 -14.60 0.20 7.18
N LYS A 216 -13.66 0.01 6.24
CA LYS A 216 -13.51 -1.22 5.48
C LYS A 216 -13.12 -2.41 6.37
N SER A 217 -12.39 -2.21 7.44
CA SER A 217 -11.91 -3.29 8.32
C SER A 217 -13.06 -4.12 8.93
N SER A 218 -14.27 -3.59 8.98
CA SER A 218 -15.48 -4.30 9.44
C SER A 218 -16.21 -5.06 8.34
N ARG A 219 -15.83 -4.90 7.07
CA ARG A 219 -16.49 -5.52 5.91
C ARG A 219 -15.56 -6.53 5.23
N PRO A 220 -15.81 -7.84 5.34
CA PRO A 220 -15.01 -8.87 4.65
C PRO A 220 -15.05 -8.75 3.12
N GLY A 221 -14.10 -9.45 2.49
CA GLY A 221 -13.97 -9.50 1.04
C GLY A 221 -13.24 -8.30 0.46
N LEU A 222 -13.01 -8.30 -0.85
CA LEU A 222 -12.25 -7.30 -1.57
C LEU A 222 -13.13 -6.18 -2.10
N GLU A 223 -12.74 -4.94 -1.80
CA GLU A 223 -13.29 -3.72 -2.40
C GLU A 223 -12.16 -2.87 -3.00
N TYR A 224 -12.43 -2.27 -4.16
CA TYR A 224 -11.57 -1.27 -4.80
C TYR A 224 -12.22 0.10 -4.59
N LEU A 225 -11.61 0.95 -3.78
CA LEU A 225 -12.23 2.14 -3.20
C LEU A 225 -11.42 3.40 -3.51
N ASP A 226 -12.12 4.51 -3.73
CA ASP A 226 -11.52 5.83 -3.71
C ASP A 226 -11.33 6.36 -2.28
N ARG A 227 -10.75 7.56 -2.14
CA ARG A 227 -10.53 8.20 -0.83
C ARG A 227 -11.81 8.56 -0.08
N PHE A 228 -12.97 8.52 -0.73
CA PHE A 228 -14.29 8.75 -0.13
C PHE A 228 -15.00 7.45 0.24
N GLY A 229 -14.40 6.29 -0.03
CA GLY A 229 -14.99 4.99 0.19
C GLY A 229 -15.98 4.56 -0.90
N LYS A 230 -15.99 5.22 -2.05
CA LYS A 230 -16.81 4.83 -3.20
C LYS A 230 -16.11 3.73 -3.98
N ILE A 231 -16.87 2.77 -4.47
CA ILE A 231 -16.38 1.68 -5.32
C ILE A 231 -15.93 2.25 -6.67
N ILE A 232 -14.73 1.88 -7.08
CA ILE A 232 -14.20 2.15 -8.41
C ILE A 232 -14.46 0.91 -9.29
N PRO A 233 -14.92 1.06 -10.54
CA PRO A 233 -15.04 -0.06 -11.46
C PRO A 233 -13.64 -0.61 -11.82
N TRP A 234 -13.60 -1.91 -12.12
CA TRP A 234 -12.37 -2.63 -12.47
C TRP A 234 -11.76 -2.24 -13.83
#